data_8b656af34a9cb9bbbfb1e6b79359c701
#
_entry.id   8b656af34a9cb9bbbfb1e6b79359c701
#
_cell.length_a   1.000
_cell.length_b   1.000
_cell.length_c   1.000
_cell.angle_alpha   90.00
_cell.angle_beta   90.00
_cell.angle_gamma   90.00
#
_symmetry.space_group_name_H-M   'P 1'
#
loop_
_entity.id
_entity.type
_entity.pdbx_description
1 polymer ?
#
loop_
_entity_poly.entity_id
_entity_poly.type
_entity_poly.pdbx_seq_one_letter_code
_entity_poly.pdbx_strand_id
1 'polypeptide(L)'
;MLAFVALLACCASTCSVARSQASWWGEVTYVVDGDTVHVRPLRGGKPLSIRIDGIDAPEICQAGGREARDALKRRTLGQRVAVHGTRRDIYGRLLARIVINGEDQGEWMVAEGLAWSYRYRGHSGRYALQQRDAEVAGIGLFTRSPAAPPVNPRIFRKHHGSCYF
;
A
#
# COMPACT_ATOMS: atom_id res chain seq x y z
N MET A 1 -67.26 -18.87 1.26
CA MET A 1 -66.61 -17.56 1.22
C MET A 1 -65.26 -17.72 1.88
N LEU A 2 -64.18 -17.90 1.08
CA LEU A 2 -62.79 -17.96 1.57
C LEU A 2 -62.17 -16.57 1.37
N ALA A 3 -61.74 -15.94 2.46
CA ALA A 3 -61.02 -14.68 2.43
C ALA A 3 -59.52 -14.95 2.23
N PHE A 4 -58.93 -14.47 1.13
CA PHE A 4 -57.50 -14.47 0.87
C PHE A 4 -56.87 -13.27 1.59
N VAL A 5 -56.03 -13.52 2.58
CA VAL A 5 -55.19 -12.51 3.20
C VAL A 5 -53.85 -12.45 2.43
N ALA A 6 -53.67 -11.36 1.68
CA ALA A 6 -52.37 -11.09 0.99
C ALA A 6 -51.38 -10.49 1.99
N LEU A 7 -50.30 -11.21 2.28
CA LEU A 7 -49.20 -10.73 3.09
C LEU A 7 -48.23 -9.91 2.20
N LEU A 8 -48.24 -8.58 2.33
CA LEU A 8 -47.23 -7.72 1.70
C LEU A 8 -45.92 -7.86 2.48
N ALA A 9 -44.93 -8.55 1.90
CA ALA A 9 -43.55 -8.55 2.39
C ALA A 9 -42.85 -7.24 2.00
N CYS A 10 -42.68 -6.34 2.98
CA CYS A 10 -41.92 -5.10 2.81
C CYS A 10 -40.42 -5.43 2.83
N CYS A 11 -39.77 -5.48 1.66
CA CYS A 11 -38.30 -5.58 1.55
C CYS A 11 -37.68 -4.26 1.99
N ALA A 12 -37.22 -4.18 3.24
CA ALA A 12 -36.39 -3.10 3.73
C ALA A 12 -34.98 -3.23 3.11
N SER A 13 -34.73 -2.47 2.03
CA SER A 13 -33.37 -2.34 1.47
C SER A 13 -32.49 -1.60 2.47
N THR A 14 -31.62 -2.34 3.16
CA THR A 14 -30.59 -1.76 4.02
C THR A 14 -29.54 -1.11 3.14
N CYS A 15 -29.64 0.20 2.98
CA CYS A 15 -28.61 1.00 2.32
C CYS A 15 -27.34 0.99 3.20
N SER A 16 -26.36 0.17 2.83
CA SER A 16 -25.07 0.13 3.51
C SER A 16 -24.31 1.43 3.17
N VAL A 17 -24.29 2.37 4.12
CA VAL A 17 -23.48 3.60 3.99
C VAL A 17 -22.01 3.20 4.05
N ALA A 18 -21.40 3.05 2.89
CA ALA A 18 -19.95 2.90 2.79
C ALA A 18 -19.29 4.13 3.44
N ARG A 19 -18.61 3.91 4.56
CA ARG A 19 -17.82 4.96 5.24
C ARG A 19 -16.81 5.50 4.26
N SER A 20 -17.03 6.69 3.72
CA SER A 20 -16.08 7.39 2.87
C SER A 20 -14.76 7.52 3.64
N GLN A 21 -13.72 6.83 3.17
CA GLN A 21 -12.37 7.07 3.69
C GLN A 21 -12.01 8.52 3.37
N ALA A 22 -11.58 9.28 4.37
CA ALA A 22 -11.14 10.65 4.14
C ALA A 22 -10.03 10.64 3.08
N SER A 23 -10.29 11.34 1.99
CA SER A 23 -9.35 11.48 0.87
C SER A 23 -8.99 12.93 0.67
N TRP A 24 -7.73 13.19 0.31
CA TRP A 24 -7.24 14.52 -0.01
C TRP A 24 -6.18 14.44 -1.10
N TRP A 25 -5.94 15.57 -1.78
CA TRP A 25 -4.96 15.67 -2.84
C TRP A 25 -3.70 16.36 -2.35
N GLY A 26 -2.54 15.84 -2.79
CA GLY A 26 -1.23 16.41 -2.50
C GLY A 26 -0.25 16.20 -3.65
N GLU A 27 0.97 16.69 -3.45
CA GLU A 27 2.11 16.48 -4.33
C GLU A 27 3.19 15.71 -3.58
N VAL A 28 3.76 14.68 -4.18
CA VAL A 28 4.90 13.96 -3.62
C VAL A 28 6.14 14.80 -3.71
N THR A 29 6.68 15.23 -2.56
CA THR A 29 7.84 16.12 -2.48
C THR A 29 9.14 15.38 -2.19
N TYR A 30 9.06 14.17 -1.63
CA TYR A 30 10.23 13.34 -1.31
C TYR A 30 9.85 11.86 -1.21
N VAL A 31 10.78 10.97 -1.57
CA VAL A 31 10.63 9.52 -1.40
C VAL A 31 11.74 9.03 -0.48
N VAL A 32 11.35 8.49 0.66
CA VAL A 32 12.25 8.03 1.72
C VAL A 32 12.84 6.66 1.36
N ASP A 33 11.95 5.71 1.08
CA ASP A 33 12.25 4.32 0.73
C ASP A 33 11.15 3.75 -0.19
N GLY A 34 11.11 2.42 -0.38
CA GLY A 34 10.18 1.78 -1.30
C GLY A 34 8.71 1.79 -0.87
N ASP A 35 8.38 2.29 0.34
CA ASP A 35 6.99 2.34 0.83
C ASP A 35 6.67 3.59 1.66
N THR A 36 7.59 4.55 1.73
CA THR A 36 7.42 5.78 2.51
C THR A 36 7.74 7.01 1.66
N VAL A 37 6.77 7.93 1.59
CA VAL A 37 6.90 9.19 0.85
C VAL A 37 6.46 10.38 1.69
N HIS A 38 6.92 11.58 1.33
CA HIS A 38 6.38 12.83 1.87
C HIS A 38 5.44 13.49 0.85
N VAL A 39 4.23 13.81 1.27
CA VAL A 39 3.21 14.42 0.43
C VAL A 39 2.82 15.77 1.01
N ARG A 40 2.95 16.84 0.24
CA ARG A 40 2.46 18.18 0.59
C ARG A 40 1.01 18.32 0.15
N PRO A 41 0.08 18.63 1.07
CA PRO A 41 -1.31 18.84 0.69
C PRO A 41 -1.47 20.04 -0.28
N LEU A 42 -2.31 19.92 -1.31
CA LEU A 42 -2.58 21.00 -2.25
C LEU A 42 -3.29 22.20 -1.58
N ARG A 43 -3.92 21.98 -0.43
CA ARG A 43 -4.51 23.06 0.39
C ARG A 43 -3.47 23.88 1.15
N GLY A 44 -2.19 23.55 1.00
CA GLY A 44 -1.09 24.15 1.73
C GLY A 44 -0.74 23.37 3.02
N GLY A 45 0.35 23.81 3.66
CA GLY A 45 0.87 23.20 4.87
C GLY A 45 2.18 22.43 4.66
N LYS A 46 2.67 21.85 5.76
CA LYS A 46 3.89 21.05 5.76
C LYS A 46 3.66 19.68 5.10
N PRO A 47 4.66 19.10 4.41
CA PRO A 47 4.59 17.73 3.93
C PRO A 47 4.31 16.76 5.07
N LEU A 48 3.44 15.78 4.81
CA LEU A 48 3.12 14.69 5.72
C LEU A 48 3.90 13.45 5.30
N SER A 49 4.47 12.72 6.27
CA SER A 49 5.05 11.41 6.03
C SER A 49 3.93 10.38 5.87
N ILE A 50 3.92 9.71 4.72
CA ILE A 50 2.95 8.69 4.34
C ILE A 50 3.66 7.34 4.24
N ARG A 51 3.20 6.35 5.00
CA ARG A 51 3.54 4.94 4.83
C ARG A 51 2.47 4.32 3.94
N ILE A 52 2.85 3.84 2.77
CA ILE A 52 1.92 3.22 1.82
C ILE A 52 1.32 1.96 2.47
N ASP A 53 0.00 1.97 2.66
CA ASP A 53 -0.71 0.91 3.36
C ASP A 53 -0.82 -0.36 2.49
N GLY A 54 -0.65 -1.50 3.13
CA GLY A 54 -0.80 -2.81 2.48
C GLY A 54 0.46 -3.37 1.83
N ILE A 55 1.60 -2.65 1.85
CA ILE A 55 2.89 -3.14 1.33
C ILE A 55 4.00 -3.08 2.38
N ASP A 56 5.06 -3.85 2.14
CA ASP A 56 6.31 -3.83 2.91
C ASP A 56 7.49 -3.95 1.93
N ALA A 57 8.15 -2.83 1.64
CA ALA A 57 9.28 -2.80 0.74
C ALA A 57 10.59 -3.16 1.49
N PRO A 58 11.62 -3.62 0.78
CA PRO A 58 12.94 -3.82 1.39
C PRO A 58 13.46 -2.54 2.02
N GLU A 59 14.12 -2.67 3.16
CA GLU A 59 14.81 -1.56 3.79
C GLU A 59 15.89 -0.98 2.85
N ILE A 60 16.20 0.29 2.98
CA ILE A 60 17.14 0.98 2.05
C ILE A 60 18.52 0.33 2.00
N CYS A 61 18.97 -0.32 3.07
CA CYS A 61 20.24 -1.05 3.14
C CYS A 61 20.09 -2.56 2.85
N GLN A 62 18.87 -3.02 2.61
CA GLN A 62 18.59 -4.39 2.20
C GLN A 62 18.73 -4.53 0.68
N ALA A 63 19.06 -5.75 0.21
CA ALA A 63 19.04 -6.06 -1.22
C ALA A 63 17.66 -5.75 -1.82
N GLY A 64 17.62 -5.00 -2.92
CA GLY A 64 16.38 -4.52 -3.55
C GLY A 64 15.81 -3.22 -2.97
N GLY A 65 16.34 -2.72 -1.83
CA GLY A 65 15.78 -1.54 -1.19
C GLY A 65 15.99 -0.24 -1.97
N ARG A 66 17.17 -0.05 -2.53
CA ARG A 66 17.46 1.11 -3.38
C ARG A 66 16.68 1.08 -4.68
N GLU A 67 16.56 -0.09 -5.28
CA GLU A 67 15.78 -0.33 -6.50
C GLU A 67 14.31 -0.01 -6.29
N ALA A 68 13.72 -0.49 -5.17
CA ALA A 68 12.34 -0.22 -4.80
C ALA A 68 12.10 1.29 -4.57
N ARG A 69 12.98 1.97 -3.81
CA ARG A 69 12.92 3.42 -3.61
C ARG A 69 13.02 4.18 -4.93
N ASP A 70 13.98 3.84 -5.78
CA ASP A 70 14.24 4.58 -7.01
C ASP A 70 13.12 4.35 -8.03
N ALA A 71 12.51 3.17 -8.05
CA ALA A 71 11.32 2.88 -8.86
C ALA A 71 10.12 3.71 -8.39
N LEU A 72 9.81 3.72 -7.08
CA LEU A 72 8.76 4.54 -6.51
C LEU A 72 9.01 6.03 -6.77
N LYS A 73 10.27 6.48 -6.63
CA LYS A 73 10.66 7.88 -6.88
C LYS A 73 10.43 8.30 -8.33
N ARG A 74 10.86 7.49 -9.30
CA ARG A 74 10.63 7.80 -10.73
C ARG A 74 9.15 7.94 -11.06
N ARG A 75 8.30 7.16 -10.40
CA ARG A 75 6.87 7.11 -10.65
C ARG A 75 6.08 8.21 -9.94
N THR A 76 6.53 8.63 -8.77
CA THR A 76 5.69 9.47 -7.89
C THR A 76 6.24 10.86 -7.60
N LEU A 77 7.55 11.10 -7.65
CA LEU A 77 8.13 12.39 -7.28
C LEU A 77 7.59 13.52 -8.16
N GLY A 78 7.09 14.60 -7.53
CA GLY A 78 6.48 15.74 -8.20
C GLY A 78 5.07 15.47 -8.74
N GLN A 79 4.53 14.24 -8.60
CA GLN A 79 3.20 13.90 -9.07
C GLN A 79 2.11 14.34 -8.10
N ARG A 80 0.95 14.72 -8.65
CA ARG A 80 -0.27 14.90 -7.87
C ARG A 80 -0.87 13.55 -7.55
N VAL A 81 -1.16 13.33 -6.26
CA VAL A 81 -1.66 12.07 -5.74
C VAL A 81 -2.95 12.26 -4.94
N ALA A 82 -3.88 11.32 -5.07
CA ALA A 82 -4.97 11.18 -4.12
C ALA A 82 -4.49 10.29 -2.96
N VAL A 83 -4.62 10.80 -1.74
CA VAL A 83 -4.23 10.12 -0.50
C VAL A 83 -5.49 9.64 0.22
N HIS A 84 -5.60 8.33 0.43
CA HIS A 84 -6.75 7.70 1.09
C HIS A 84 -6.29 7.02 2.38
N GLY A 85 -6.51 7.67 3.52
CA GLY A 85 -6.12 7.12 4.81
C GLY A 85 -6.42 8.07 5.97
N THR A 86 -6.61 7.49 7.16
CA THR A 86 -6.94 8.24 8.37
C THR A 86 -6.17 7.78 9.60
N ARG A 87 -5.53 6.61 9.52
CA ARG A 87 -4.79 6.03 10.66
C ARG A 87 -3.32 6.43 10.61
N ARG A 88 -2.70 6.51 11.78
CA ARG A 88 -1.26 6.70 11.91
C ARG A 88 -0.63 5.45 12.52
N ASP A 89 0.61 5.20 12.16
CA ASP A 89 1.43 4.19 12.84
C ASP A 89 2.06 4.76 14.12
N ILE A 90 2.80 3.90 14.82
CA ILE A 90 3.48 4.27 16.08
C ILE A 90 4.57 5.33 15.91
N TYR A 91 5.02 5.56 14.67
CA TYR A 91 6.00 6.60 14.33
C TYR A 91 5.33 7.90 13.87
N GLY A 92 4.01 7.99 13.91
CA GLY A 92 3.24 9.16 13.51
C GLY A 92 3.03 9.30 11.99
N ARG A 93 3.52 8.36 11.16
CA ARG A 93 3.30 8.38 9.70
C ARG A 93 1.84 8.06 9.39
N LEU A 94 1.26 8.72 8.41
CA LEU A 94 -0.09 8.40 7.94
C LEU A 94 -0.06 7.10 7.12
N LEU A 95 -0.83 6.10 7.54
CA LEU A 95 -1.06 4.88 6.76
C LEU A 95 -2.11 5.18 5.69
N ALA A 96 -1.71 5.20 4.43
CA ALA A 96 -2.61 5.57 3.34
C ALA A 96 -2.28 4.86 2.03
N ARG A 97 -3.30 4.68 1.21
CA ARG A 97 -3.13 4.37 -0.21
C ARG A 97 -2.80 5.67 -0.95
N ILE A 98 -1.93 5.57 -1.93
CA ILE A 98 -1.56 6.65 -2.83
C ILE A 98 -2.01 6.26 -4.24
N VAL A 99 -2.83 7.11 -4.86
CA VAL A 99 -3.39 6.85 -6.19
C VAL A 99 -2.98 7.97 -7.15
N ILE A 100 -2.45 7.60 -8.31
CA ILE A 100 -2.06 8.48 -9.41
C ILE A 100 -2.85 8.06 -10.64
N ASN A 101 -3.62 8.95 -11.25
CA ASN A 101 -4.42 8.66 -12.46
C ASN A 101 -5.30 7.40 -12.34
N GLY A 102 -5.83 7.13 -11.15
CA GLY A 102 -6.64 5.94 -10.89
C GLY A 102 -5.86 4.69 -10.50
N GLU A 103 -4.53 4.69 -10.61
CA GLU A 103 -3.68 3.53 -10.28
C GLU A 103 -3.16 3.61 -8.84
N ASP A 104 -3.34 2.52 -8.08
CA ASP A 104 -2.83 2.36 -6.73
C ASP A 104 -1.32 2.06 -6.76
N GLN A 105 -0.52 2.93 -6.16
CA GLN A 105 0.93 2.79 -6.19
C GLN A 105 1.44 1.64 -5.33
N GLY A 106 0.72 1.25 -4.29
CA GLY A 106 1.04 0.06 -3.50
C GLY A 106 0.82 -1.24 -4.29
N GLU A 107 -0.29 -1.32 -5.02
CA GLU A 107 -0.57 -2.43 -5.92
C GLU A 107 0.51 -2.57 -7.00
N TRP A 108 0.85 -1.46 -7.65
CA TRP A 108 1.90 -1.42 -8.66
C TRP A 108 3.25 -1.90 -8.10
N MET A 109 3.67 -1.42 -6.92
CA MET A 109 4.93 -1.85 -6.30
C MET A 109 4.99 -3.36 -6.07
N VAL A 110 3.88 -3.98 -5.66
CA VAL A 110 3.81 -5.42 -5.43
C VAL A 110 3.78 -6.18 -6.77
N ALA A 111 3.02 -5.71 -7.76
CA ALA A 111 2.92 -6.32 -9.07
C ALA A 111 4.27 -6.34 -9.82
N GLU A 112 5.09 -5.29 -9.66
CA GLU A 112 6.46 -5.21 -10.20
C GLU A 112 7.49 -5.99 -9.36
N GLY A 113 7.07 -6.68 -8.31
CA GLY A 113 7.98 -7.39 -7.42
C GLY A 113 8.94 -6.49 -6.64
N LEU A 114 8.57 -5.23 -6.40
CA LEU A 114 9.39 -4.24 -5.68
C LEU A 114 9.06 -4.16 -4.19
N ALA A 115 7.96 -4.79 -3.77
CA ALA A 115 7.54 -4.88 -2.38
C ALA A 115 6.75 -6.17 -2.14
N TRP A 116 6.67 -6.58 -0.87
CA TRP A 116 5.75 -7.64 -0.43
C TRP A 116 4.38 -7.06 -0.13
N SER A 117 3.33 -7.87 -0.36
CA SER A 117 2.00 -7.62 0.19
C SER A 117 2.04 -7.81 1.71
N TYR A 118 1.78 -6.74 2.46
CA TYR A 118 1.85 -6.77 3.92
C TYR A 118 0.76 -7.66 4.52
N ARG A 119 1.15 -8.63 5.36
CA ARG A 119 0.25 -9.54 6.07
C ARG A 119 0.11 -9.11 7.53
N TYR A 120 -1.12 -8.92 7.98
CA TYR A 120 -1.41 -8.60 9.37
C TYR A 120 -2.14 -9.76 10.05
N ARG A 121 -1.63 -10.24 11.17
CA ARG A 121 -2.23 -11.32 12.00
C ARG A 121 -2.64 -12.57 11.20
N GLY A 122 -1.84 -13.00 10.23
CA GLY A 122 -2.10 -14.21 9.45
C GLY A 122 -3.11 -14.08 8.32
N HIS A 123 -3.76 -12.90 8.18
CA HIS A 123 -4.63 -12.63 7.03
C HIS A 123 -3.82 -12.38 5.77
N SER A 124 -4.36 -12.78 4.61
CA SER A 124 -3.79 -12.44 3.31
C SER A 124 -3.67 -10.93 3.19
N GLY A 125 -2.53 -10.45 2.68
CA GLY A 125 -2.33 -9.03 2.40
C GLY A 125 -3.26 -8.54 1.29
N ARG A 126 -3.47 -7.23 1.23
CA ARG A 126 -4.34 -6.57 0.24
C ARG A 126 -3.98 -6.94 -1.20
N TYR A 127 -2.69 -7.08 -1.50
CA TYR A 127 -2.13 -7.33 -2.83
C TYR A 127 -1.55 -8.75 -2.96
N ALA A 128 -2.15 -9.72 -2.26
CA ALA A 128 -1.64 -11.09 -2.23
C ALA A 128 -1.68 -11.79 -3.60
N LEU A 129 -2.64 -11.44 -4.46
CA LEU A 129 -2.71 -11.96 -5.83
C LEU A 129 -1.58 -11.40 -6.68
N GLN A 130 -1.35 -10.09 -6.64
CA GLN A 130 -0.27 -9.42 -7.36
C GLN A 130 1.11 -9.97 -6.94
N GLN A 131 1.31 -10.20 -5.64
CA GLN A 131 2.54 -10.83 -5.16
C GLN A 131 2.72 -12.24 -5.74
N ARG A 132 1.67 -13.07 -5.70
CA ARG A 132 1.71 -14.41 -6.26
C ARG A 132 2.07 -14.39 -7.76
N ASP A 133 1.46 -13.49 -8.52
CA ASP A 133 1.73 -13.36 -9.94
C ASP A 133 3.18 -12.93 -10.20
N ALA A 134 3.71 -11.98 -9.42
CA ALA A 134 5.11 -11.57 -9.47
C ALA A 134 6.09 -12.72 -9.09
N GLU A 135 5.73 -13.52 -8.08
CA GLU A 135 6.50 -14.72 -7.68
C GLU A 135 6.52 -15.78 -8.78
N VAL A 136 5.38 -16.05 -9.40
CA VAL A 136 5.27 -17.01 -10.51
C VAL A 136 6.05 -16.53 -11.73
N ALA A 137 5.95 -15.25 -12.08
CA ALA A 137 6.67 -14.62 -13.17
C ALA A 137 8.17 -14.48 -12.90
N GLY A 138 8.60 -14.56 -11.63
CA GLY A 138 10.00 -14.40 -11.23
C GLY A 138 10.55 -13.02 -11.52
N ILE A 139 9.79 -11.95 -11.21
CA ILE A 139 10.17 -10.56 -11.47
C ILE A 139 10.57 -9.81 -10.20
N GLY A 140 11.38 -8.78 -10.36
CA GLY A 140 11.85 -7.93 -9.27
C GLY A 140 12.57 -8.74 -8.19
N LEU A 141 12.13 -8.60 -6.94
CA LEU A 141 12.66 -9.34 -5.78
C LEU A 141 12.53 -10.86 -5.92
N PHE A 142 11.56 -11.33 -6.71
CA PHE A 142 11.25 -12.75 -6.87
C PHE A 142 11.98 -13.38 -8.06
N THR A 143 12.91 -12.65 -8.69
CA THR A 143 13.79 -13.20 -9.72
C THR A 143 14.50 -14.42 -9.15
N ARG A 144 14.40 -15.54 -9.85
CA ARG A 144 15.06 -16.80 -9.46
C ARG A 144 16.56 -16.62 -9.57
N SER A 145 17.19 -16.17 -8.49
CA SER A 145 18.64 -16.15 -8.36
C SER A 145 19.08 -17.44 -7.65
N PRO A 146 20.12 -18.16 -8.14
CA PRO A 146 20.68 -19.29 -7.43
C PRO A 146 21.31 -18.92 -6.09
N ALA A 147 21.60 -17.65 -5.84
CA ALA A 147 22.42 -17.21 -4.70
C ALA A 147 21.64 -17.13 -3.37
N ALA A 148 20.40 -16.62 -3.34
CA ALA A 148 19.56 -16.63 -2.14
C ALA A 148 18.12 -16.19 -2.48
N PRO A 149 17.08 -16.72 -1.80
CA PRO A 149 15.73 -16.19 -1.90
C PRO A 149 15.66 -14.78 -1.28
N PRO A 150 14.74 -13.92 -1.74
CA PRO A 150 14.58 -12.58 -1.19
C PRO A 150 14.13 -12.64 0.28
N VAL A 151 14.82 -11.90 1.14
CA VAL A 151 14.50 -11.84 2.56
C VAL A 151 13.34 -10.87 2.79
N ASN A 152 12.29 -11.32 3.47
CA ASN A 152 11.16 -10.44 3.82
C ASN A 152 11.64 -9.29 4.75
N PRO A 153 11.23 -8.03 4.53
CA PRO A 153 11.71 -6.87 5.30
C PRO A 153 11.47 -6.99 6.80
N ARG A 154 10.37 -7.61 7.22
CA ARG A 154 10.09 -7.86 8.65
C ARG A 154 11.14 -8.80 9.27
N ILE A 155 11.58 -9.82 8.53
CA ILE A 155 12.65 -10.74 8.97
C ILE A 155 13.97 -9.99 9.00
N PHE A 156 14.26 -9.21 7.96
CA PHE A 156 15.47 -8.38 7.90
C PHE A 156 15.56 -7.43 9.09
N ARG A 157 14.51 -6.64 9.39
CA ARG A 157 14.47 -5.72 10.55
C ARG A 157 14.69 -6.43 11.88
N LYS A 158 14.20 -7.66 12.03
CA LYS A 158 14.39 -8.45 13.26
C LYS A 158 15.88 -8.79 13.52
N HIS A 159 16.66 -8.98 12.47
CA HIS A 159 18.06 -9.39 12.57
C HIS A 159 19.05 -8.22 12.45
N HIS A 160 18.70 -7.18 11.71
CA HIS A 160 19.60 -6.07 11.37
C HIS A 160 19.13 -4.71 11.90
N GLY A 161 17.92 -4.63 12.45
CA GLY A 161 17.33 -3.35 12.85
C GLY A 161 16.89 -2.51 11.65
N SER A 162 16.61 -1.22 11.91
CA SER A 162 16.31 -0.21 10.88
C SER A 162 17.61 0.28 10.25
N CYS A 163 17.58 0.62 8.95
CA CYS A 163 18.72 1.21 8.23
C CYS A 163 18.91 2.71 8.51
N TYR A 164 18.03 3.32 9.27
CA TYR A 164 18.15 4.72 9.69
C TYR A 164 18.77 4.77 11.08
N PHE A 165 19.98 5.31 11.16
CA PHE A 165 20.70 5.59 12.40
C PHE A 165 20.54 7.06 12.76
#